data_ad16f2ec447ec52a63c9959f54e06fa6
#
_entry.id   ad16f2ec447ec52a63c9959f54e06fa6
#
_cell.length_a   1.000
_cell.length_b   1.000
_cell.length_c   1.000
_cell.angle_alpha   90.00
_cell.angle_beta   90.00
_cell.angle_gamma   90.00
#
_symmetry.space_group_name_H-M   'P 1'
#
loop_
_entity.id
_entity.type
_entity.pdbx_description
1 polymer ?
#
loop_
_entity_poly.entity_id
_entity_poly.type
_entity_poly.pdbx_seq_one_letter_code
_entity_poly.pdbx_strand_id
1 'polypeptide(L)'
;MSQNPNGLLEYIPGSKALLVQKNSSPPLEGFAENIRESVHEYAEDSKNEVEKGNNFLQWILTRVFEATEDDAADAIVDGANDLGIDAYLPVDFSDNTVRLFQSKYGTSHSLEAIAKFKEDAKRLLAKDITKMRPELAQLVTKIKEKNLKIKCCYVTDQKVDYQDEVVEIIDEEKIIQRLWDRIKKPAAGKKSSIRLERMLRHENTILGILKLRELTDFVSKNRDYVF
;
A
#
# COMPACT_ATOMS: atom_id res chain seq x y z
N MET A 1 -32.39 -5.56 30.83
CA MET A 1 -31.55 -5.33 29.63
C MET A 1 -30.28 -4.66 30.11
N SER A 2 -29.21 -5.43 30.34
CA SER A 2 -27.93 -4.88 30.76
C SER A 2 -27.08 -4.65 29.54
N GLN A 3 -26.67 -3.43 29.31
CA GLN A 3 -25.74 -3.07 28.24
C GLN A 3 -24.34 -3.55 28.62
N ASN A 4 -23.77 -4.41 27.81
CA ASN A 4 -22.39 -4.85 27.94
C ASN A 4 -21.47 -3.73 27.40
N PRO A 5 -20.59 -3.12 28.21
CA PRO A 5 -19.79 -1.97 27.81
C PRO A 5 -18.62 -2.34 26.84
N ASN A 6 -18.41 -3.60 26.53
CA ASN A 6 -17.26 -4.07 25.75
C ASN A 6 -17.54 -4.45 24.29
N GLY A 7 -18.77 -4.25 23.79
CA GLY A 7 -19.08 -4.36 22.35
C GLY A 7 -18.77 -5.74 21.70
N LEU A 8 -18.66 -6.82 22.48
CA LEU A 8 -18.52 -8.17 21.96
C LEU A 8 -19.90 -8.68 21.52
N LEU A 9 -20.09 -8.81 20.22
CA LEU A 9 -21.25 -9.51 19.66
C LEU A 9 -21.12 -11.00 19.92
N GLU A 10 -22.12 -11.59 20.57
CA GLU A 10 -22.22 -13.04 20.76
C GLU A 10 -22.29 -13.77 19.42
N TYR A 11 -21.54 -14.87 19.34
CA TYR A 11 -21.48 -15.76 18.18
C TYR A 11 -22.82 -16.47 17.99
N ILE A 12 -23.49 -16.23 16.88
CA ILE A 12 -24.64 -17.02 16.41
C ILE A 12 -24.13 -18.02 15.36
N PRO A 13 -24.19 -19.34 15.62
CA PRO A 13 -23.75 -20.35 14.64
C PRO A 13 -24.63 -20.28 13.38
N GLY A 14 -23.98 -20.07 12.23
CA GLY A 14 -24.65 -20.08 10.91
C GLY A 14 -24.64 -18.77 10.14
N SER A 15 -24.25 -17.64 10.74
CA SER A 15 -24.06 -16.39 10.02
C SER A 15 -22.56 -16.20 9.71
N LYS A 16 -22.19 -16.15 8.42
CA LYS A 16 -20.89 -15.61 7.98
C LYS A 16 -20.89 -14.10 8.24
N ALA A 17 -20.73 -13.71 9.48
CA ALA A 17 -20.47 -12.32 9.82
C ALA A 17 -19.02 -12.03 9.48
N LEU A 18 -18.78 -11.27 8.41
CA LEU A 18 -17.50 -10.60 8.20
C LEU A 18 -17.29 -9.66 9.39
N LEU A 19 -16.46 -10.08 10.34
CA LEU A 19 -15.96 -9.20 11.39
C LEU A 19 -14.97 -8.20 10.74
N VAL A 20 -15.52 -7.13 10.20
CA VAL A 20 -14.74 -5.92 9.98
C VAL A 20 -14.37 -5.38 11.35
N GLN A 21 -13.17 -5.64 11.82
CA GLN A 21 -12.64 -4.97 13.00
C GLN A 21 -12.50 -3.47 12.72
N LYS A 22 -13.56 -2.72 12.98
CA LYS A 22 -13.52 -1.25 13.06
C LYS A 22 -12.88 -0.80 14.37
N ASN A 23 -11.60 -1.06 14.57
CA ASN A 23 -10.86 -0.57 15.75
C ASN A 23 -9.72 0.39 15.39
N SER A 24 -9.76 1.01 14.21
CA SER A 24 -8.85 2.11 13.90
C SER A 24 -9.50 3.43 14.32
N SER A 25 -8.87 4.16 15.25
CA SER A 25 -9.28 5.54 15.50
C SER A 25 -9.12 6.35 14.21
N PRO A 26 -10.00 7.33 13.95
CA PRO A 26 -9.89 8.17 12.76
C PRO A 26 -8.53 8.88 12.71
N PRO A 27 -8.02 9.20 11.51
CA PRO A 27 -6.83 10.01 11.35
C PRO A 27 -6.97 11.36 12.07
N LEU A 28 -5.83 11.88 12.54
CA LEU A 28 -5.79 13.24 13.11
C LEU A 28 -6.22 14.26 12.05
N GLU A 29 -6.81 15.35 12.50
CA GLU A 29 -7.11 16.50 11.64
C GLU A 29 -5.82 16.95 10.91
N GLY A 30 -5.92 17.22 9.62
CA GLY A 30 -4.79 17.58 8.77
C GLY A 30 -3.94 16.41 8.24
N PHE A 31 -3.99 15.20 8.85
CA PHE A 31 -3.21 14.06 8.35
C PHE A 31 -3.65 13.64 6.95
N ALA A 32 -4.96 13.54 6.72
CA ALA A 32 -5.51 13.19 5.42
C ALA A 32 -5.13 14.23 4.34
N GLU A 33 -5.18 15.52 4.70
CA GLU A 33 -4.78 16.61 3.82
C GLU A 33 -3.31 16.52 3.42
N ASN A 34 -2.43 16.35 4.38
CA ASN A 34 -0.98 16.18 4.12
C ASN A 34 -0.70 14.99 3.19
N ILE A 35 -1.48 13.90 3.31
CA ILE A 35 -1.33 12.75 2.40
C ILE A 35 -1.78 13.12 0.98
N ARG A 36 -2.92 13.80 0.82
CA ARG A 36 -3.40 14.28 -0.49
C ARG A 36 -2.39 15.21 -1.14
N GLU A 37 -1.87 16.17 -0.40
CA GLU A 37 -0.84 17.10 -0.87
C GLU A 37 0.41 16.35 -1.32
N SER A 38 0.91 15.41 -0.51
CA SER A 38 2.08 14.61 -0.85
C SER A 38 1.89 13.75 -2.10
N VAL A 39 0.70 13.13 -2.26
CA VAL A 39 0.34 12.40 -3.48
C VAL A 39 0.32 13.32 -4.68
N HIS A 40 -0.33 14.48 -4.53
CA HIS A 40 -0.47 15.46 -5.61
C HIS A 40 0.89 16.00 -6.05
N GLU A 41 1.72 16.46 -5.11
CA GLU A 41 3.06 16.98 -5.42
C GLU A 41 3.91 15.95 -6.18
N TYR A 42 3.90 14.69 -5.73
CA TYR A 42 4.69 13.64 -6.36
C TYR A 42 4.17 13.26 -7.75
N ALA A 43 2.85 13.20 -7.93
CA ALA A 43 2.24 12.87 -9.21
C ALA A 43 2.36 14.00 -10.23
N GLU A 44 2.21 15.26 -9.80
CA GLU A 44 2.29 16.43 -10.70
C GLU A 44 3.72 16.79 -11.11
N ASP A 45 4.76 16.25 -10.44
CA ASP A 45 6.14 16.33 -10.92
C ASP A 45 6.35 15.40 -12.13
N SER A 46 5.63 15.69 -13.21
CA SER A 46 5.54 14.85 -14.40
C SER A 46 5.43 15.69 -15.67
N LYS A 47 5.85 15.12 -16.80
CA LYS A 47 5.82 15.77 -18.12
C LYS A 47 4.53 15.50 -18.91
N ASN A 48 3.78 14.48 -18.54
CA ASN A 48 2.57 14.05 -19.24
C ASN A 48 1.70 13.15 -18.35
N GLU A 49 0.46 12.87 -18.78
CA GLU A 49 -0.51 12.08 -18.01
C GLU A 49 -0.08 10.64 -17.74
N VAL A 50 0.70 10.01 -18.61
CA VAL A 50 1.22 8.65 -18.39
C VAL A 50 2.24 8.69 -17.26
N GLU A 51 3.18 9.62 -17.30
CA GLU A 51 4.18 9.80 -16.26
C GLU A 51 3.53 10.16 -14.92
N LYS A 52 2.46 10.97 -14.94
CA LYS A 52 1.66 11.30 -13.76
C LYS A 52 1.07 10.04 -13.10
N GLY A 53 0.48 9.15 -13.89
CA GLY A 53 -0.04 7.87 -13.41
C GLY A 53 1.05 6.98 -12.83
N ASN A 54 2.21 6.92 -13.49
CA ASN A 54 3.36 6.14 -13.02
C ASN A 54 3.96 6.71 -11.73
N ASN A 55 4.08 8.03 -11.61
CA ASN A 55 4.53 8.69 -10.38
C ASN A 55 3.58 8.39 -9.22
N PHE A 56 2.27 8.53 -9.44
CA PHE A 56 1.29 8.14 -8.43
C PHE A 56 1.47 6.68 -7.99
N LEU A 57 1.59 5.76 -8.94
CA LEU A 57 1.79 4.35 -8.63
C LEU A 57 3.10 4.11 -7.88
N GLN A 58 4.19 4.75 -8.28
CA GLN A 58 5.47 4.67 -7.58
C GLN A 58 5.36 5.18 -6.14
N TRP A 59 4.66 6.29 -5.92
CA TRP A 59 4.36 6.79 -4.58
C TRP A 59 3.59 5.76 -3.74
N ILE A 60 2.57 5.12 -4.32
CA ILE A 60 1.82 4.06 -3.65
C ILE A 60 2.72 2.86 -3.30
N LEU A 61 3.54 2.40 -4.24
CA LEU A 61 4.42 1.26 -3.99
C LEU A 61 5.42 1.55 -2.88
N THR A 62 5.98 2.76 -2.85
CA THR A 62 6.95 3.15 -1.81
C THR A 62 6.28 3.45 -0.47
N ARG A 63 5.20 4.23 -0.44
CA ARG A 63 4.61 4.70 0.81
C ARG A 63 3.60 3.74 1.41
N VAL A 64 2.79 3.06 0.59
CA VAL A 64 1.73 2.17 1.06
C VAL A 64 2.19 0.71 1.14
N PHE A 65 3.07 0.28 0.24
CA PHE A 65 3.58 -1.10 0.19
C PHE A 65 5.02 -1.25 0.67
N GLU A 66 5.69 -0.16 1.07
CA GLU A 66 7.04 -0.16 1.65
C GLU A 66 8.13 -0.71 0.71
N ALA A 67 7.92 -0.63 -0.60
CA ALA A 67 8.97 -0.90 -1.56
C ALA A 67 10.07 0.18 -1.48
N THR A 68 11.31 -0.16 -1.79
CA THR A 68 12.35 0.85 -2.00
C THR A 68 12.05 1.66 -3.25
N GLU A 69 12.62 2.84 -3.40
CA GLU A 69 12.42 3.67 -4.61
C GLU A 69 12.87 2.90 -5.88
N ASP A 70 13.98 2.18 -5.81
CA ASP A 70 14.50 1.37 -6.91
C ASP A 70 13.56 0.20 -7.24
N ASP A 71 13.11 -0.55 -6.22
CA ASP A 71 12.17 -1.66 -6.42
C ASP A 71 10.82 -1.18 -6.97
N ALA A 72 10.35 -0.01 -6.53
CA ALA A 72 9.10 0.58 -7.01
C ALA A 72 9.21 1.03 -8.48
N ALA A 73 10.34 1.63 -8.87
CA ALA A 73 10.60 2.01 -10.25
C ALA A 73 10.69 0.77 -11.17
N ASP A 74 11.39 -0.28 -10.74
CA ASP A 74 11.54 -1.53 -11.49
C ASP A 74 10.22 -2.34 -11.56
N ALA A 75 9.32 -2.12 -10.61
CA ALA A 75 8.01 -2.78 -10.57
C ALA A 75 7.04 -2.30 -11.65
N ILE A 76 7.22 -1.08 -12.16
CA ILE A 76 6.31 -0.46 -13.13
C ILE A 76 6.54 -1.07 -14.51
N VAL A 77 5.47 -1.63 -15.09
CA VAL A 77 5.49 -2.30 -16.40
C VAL A 77 4.44 -1.72 -17.36
N ASP A 78 3.95 -0.52 -17.06
CA ASP A 78 2.98 0.19 -17.88
C ASP A 78 3.44 0.36 -19.33
N GLY A 79 2.53 0.18 -20.30
CA GLY A 79 2.79 0.37 -21.72
C GLY A 79 2.12 -0.65 -22.63
N ALA A 80 2.57 -0.72 -23.87
CA ALA A 80 1.97 -1.62 -24.86
C ALA A 80 2.12 -3.09 -24.46
N ASN A 81 1.01 -3.84 -24.52
CA ASN A 81 0.92 -5.28 -24.17
C ASN A 81 1.12 -5.60 -22.68
N ASP A 82 0.85 -4.66 -21.79
CA ASP A 82 0.88 -4.83 -20.34
C ASP A 82 -0.32 -5.62 -19.77
N LEU A 83 -1.35 -5.86 -20.57
CA LEU A 83 -2.59 -6.54 -20.17
C LEU A 83 -3.38 -5.78 -19.09
N GLY A 84 -3.23 -4.45 -19.03
CA GLY A 84 -3.82 -3.62 -17.97
C GLY A 84 -3.17 -3.84 -16.61
N ILE A 85 -1.94 -4.34 -16.59
CA ILE A 85 -1.11 -4.47 -15.40
C ILE A 85 -0.08 -3.35 -15.44
N ASP A 86 -0.24 -2.35 -14.59
CA ASP A 86 0.62 -1.18 -14.58
C ASP A 86 1.90 -1.44 -13.75
N ALA A 87 1.80 -2.30 -12.73
CA ALA A 87 2.98 -2.75 -11.96
C ALA A 87 2.77 -4.13 -11.33
N TYR A 88 3.89 -4.72 -10.87
CA TYR A 88 3.83 -5.88 -9.98
C TYR A 88 4.89 -5.79 -8.88
N LEU A 89 4.53 -6.17 -7.67
CA LEU A 89 5.51 -6.39 -6.61
C LEU A 89 5.85 -7.89 -6.54
N PRO A 90 7.14 -8.22 -6.44
CA PRO A 90 7.58 -9.58 -6.28
C PRO A 90 7.06 -10.18 -4.97
N VAL A 91 7.25 -11.46 -4.84
CA VAL A 91 6.73 -12.32 -3.78
C VAL A 91 6.92 -11.72 -2.40
N ASP A 92 5.81 -11.54 -1.69
CA ASP A 92 5.83 -11.45 -0.25
C ASP A 92 6.13 -12.87 0.29
N PHE A 93 7.32 -13.04 0.84
CA PHE A 93 7.75 -14.34 1.35
C PHE A 93 6.91 -14.86 2.52
N SER A 94 6.12 -13.99 3.14
CA SER A 94 5.26 -14.37 4.26
C SER A 94 4.01 -15.14 3.80
N ASP A 95 3.46 -14.83 2.62
CA ASP A 95 2.23 -15.41 2.11
C ASP A 95 2.35 -16.07 0.73
N ASN A 96 3.57 -16.10 0.14
CA ASN A 96 3.86 -16.65 -1.19
C ASN A 96 3.01 -16.01 -2.29
N THR A 97 2.83 -14.69 -2.22
CA THR A 97 1.91 -13.93 -3.08
C THR A 97 2.65 -12.93 -3.95
N VAL A 98 2.25 -12.83 -5.21
CA VAL A 98 2.60 -11.73 -6.13
C VAL A 98 1.42 -10.76 -6.17
N ARG A 99 1.70 -9.48 -6.04
CA ARG A 99 0.69 -8.43 -6.21
C ARG A 99 0.79 -7.83 -7.59
N LEU A 100 -0.33 -7.80 -8.29
CA LEU A 100 -0.50 -7.12 -9.57
C LEU A 100 -1.30 -5.84 -9.33
N PHE A 101 -0.89 -4.76 -9.95
CA PHE A 101 -1.49 -3.45 -9.76
C PHE A 101 -2.07 -2.92 -11.07
N GLN A 102 -3.26 -2.32 -10.97
CA GLN A 102 -3.77 -1.35 -11.92
C GLN A 102 -4.00 -0.04 -11.19
N SER A 103 -3.55 1.06 -11.78
CA SER A 103 -3.58 2.40 -11.20
C SER A 103 -4.47 3.33 -12.00
N LYS A 104 -5.21 4.19 -11.32
CA LYS A 104 -5.99 5.29 -11.90
C LYS A 104 -5.82 6.53 -11.03
N TYR A 105 -5.17 7.55 -11.58
CA TYR A 105 -4.95 8.84 -10.93
C TYR A 105 -5.63 9.96 -11.71
N GLY A 106 -6.33 10.85 -11.00
CA GLY A 106 -6.99 12.03 -11.59
C GLY A 106 -8.14 11.69 -12.54
N THR A 107 -8.53 10.42 -12.68
CA THR A 107 -9.58 9.98 -13.60
C THR A 107 -10.68 9.25 -12.84
N SER A 108 -11.92 9.37 -13.32
CA SER A 108 -13.03 8.60 -12.74
C SER A 108 -12.77 7.10 -12.88
N HIS A 109 -12.89 6.37 -11.77
CA HIS A 109 -12.91 4.91 -11.80
C HIS A 109 -14.25 4.41 -12.34
N SER A 110 -14.25 3.24 -12.97
CA SER A 110 -15.48 2.54 -13.35
C SER A 110 -15.46 1.10 -12.86
N LEU A 111 -16.63 0.56 -12.52
CA LEU A 111 -16.77 -0.85 -12.16
C LEU A 111 -16.32 -1.76 -13.31
N GLU A 112 -16.50 -1.31 -14.56
CA GLU A 112 -16.03 -2.01 -15.75
C GLU A 112 -14.51 -2.11 -15.81
N ALA A 113 -13.79 -1.05 -15.42
CA ALA A 113 -12.32 -1.08 -15.37
C ALA A 113 -11.82 -2.10 -14.33
N ILE A 114 -12.44 -2.15 -13.15
CA ILE A 114 -12.13 -3.13 -12.11
C ILE A 114 -12.43 -4.55 -12.58
N ALA A 115 -13.60 -4.76 -13.18
CA ALA A 115 -14.00 -6.06 -13.73
C ALA A 115 -13.06 -6.52 -14.86
N LYS A 116 -12.68 -5.60 -15.75
CA LYS A 116 -11.71 -5.87 -16.81
C LYS A 116 -10.35 -6.27 -16.25
N PHE A 117 -9.81 -5.52 -15.30
CA PHE A 117 -8.55 -5.85 -14.64
C PHE A 117 -8.56 -7.25 -14.01
N LYS A 118 -9.65 -7.60 -13.32
CA LYS A 118 -9.86 -8.93 -12.75
C LYS A 118 -9.80 -10.03 -13.81
N GLU A 119 -10.45 -9.82 -14.96
CA GLU A 119 -10.43 -10.79 -16.06
C GLU A 119 -9.07 -10.86 -16.77
N ASP A 120 -8.40 -9.73 -16.96
CA ASP A 120 -7.07 -9.68 -17.56
C ASP A 120 -6.03 -10.38 -16.66
N ALA A 121 -6.10 -10.18 -15.35
CA ALA A 121 -5.26 -10.87 -14.39
C ALA A 121 -5.49 -12.40 -14.38
N LYS A 122 -6.74 -12.86 -14.51
CA LYS A 122 -7.04 -14.30 -14.65
C LYS A 122 -6.47 -14.87 -15.95
N ARG A 123 -6.56 -14.11 -17.04
CA ARG A 123 -6.06 -14.52 -18.36
C ARG A 123 -4.53 -14.49 -18.47
N LEU A 124 -3.87 -13.77 -17.58
CA LEU A 124 -2.40 -13.64 -17.58
C LEU A 124 -1.72 -15.01 -17.63
N LEU A 125 -2.15 -15.96 -16.80
CA LEU A 125 -1.54 -17.30 -16.74
C LEU A 125 -1.86 -18.18 -17.94
N ALA A 126 -2.95 -17.90 -18.65
CA ALA A 126 -3.37 -18.65 -19.82
C ALA A 126 -2.81 -18.11 -21.13
N LYS A 127 -2.27 -16.88 -21.13
CA LYS A 127 -1.80 -16.22 -22.35
C LYS A 127 -0.46 -16.79 -22.79
N ASP A 128 -0.25 -16.76 -24.09
CA ASP A 128 1.02 -17.12 -24.73
C ASP A 128 2.12 -16.13 -24.32
N ILE A 129 3.10 -16.61 -23.56
CA ILE A 129 4.22 -15.80 -23.04
C ILE A 129 5.07 -15.16 -24.13
N THR A 130 5.07 -15.72 -25.35
CA THR A 130 5.85 -15.16 -26.47
C THR A 130 5.27 -13.84 -27.02
N LYS A 131 4.01 -13.54 -26.65
CA LYS A 131 3.28 -12.33 -27.04
C LYS A 131 3.20 -11.29 -25.91
N MET A 132 3.82 -11.58 -24.78
CA MET A 132 3.89 -10.68 -23.63
C MET A 132 5.16 -9.83 -23.68
N ARG A 133 5.15 -8.75 -22.92
CA ARG A 133 6.39 -8.05 -22.56
C ARG A 133 7.34 -9.01 -21.84
N PRO A 134 8.67 -8.87 -22.02
CA PRO A 134 9.65 -9.76 -21.39
C PRO A 134 9.49 -9.86 -19.86
N GLU A 135 9.21 -8.73 -19.18
CA GLU A 135 9.05 -8.64 -17.75
C GLU A 135 7.85 -9.47 -17.27
N LEU A 136 6.70 -9.33 -17.94
CA LEU A 136 5.50 -10.10 -17.63
C LEU A 136 5.66 -11.59 -17.99
N ALA A 137 6.35 -11.91 -19.08
CA ALA A 137 6.65 -13.30 -19.43
C ALA A 137 7.50 -13.99 -18.34
N GLN A 138 8.53 -13.30 -17.84
CA GLN A 138 9.36 -13.78 -16.72
C GLN A 138 8.53 -13.93 -15.44
N LEU A 139 7.67 -12.96 -15.14
CA LEU A 139 6.76 -13.04 -14.00
C LEU A 139 5.84 -14.26 -14.08
N VAL A 140 5.18 -14.48 -15.22
CA VAL A 140 4.29 -15.63 -15.43
C VAL A 140 5.03 -16.95 -15.27
N THR A 141 6.24 -17.05 -15.82
CA THR A 141 7.10 -18.22 -15.66
C THR A 141 7.38 -18.48 -14.18
N LYS A 142 7.80 -17.45 -13.46
CA LYS A 142 8.09 -17.52 -12.01
C LYS A 142 6.87 -17.91 -11.17
N ILE A 143 5.69 -17.35 -11.51
CA ILE A 143 4.42 -17.69 -10.84
C ILE A 143 4.13 -19.18 -11.00
N LYS A 144 4.25 -19.72 -12.22
CA LYS A 144 3.98 -21.13 -12.52
C LYS A 144 4.99 -22.07 -11.84
N GLU A 145 6.28 -21.78 -11.96
CA GLU A 145 7.35 -22.58 -11.37
C GLU A 145 7.26 -22.68 -9.84
N LYS A 146 6.95 -21.56 -9.19
CA LYS A 146 6.90 -21.48 -7.73
C LYS A 146 5.49 -21.62 -7.15
N ASN A 147 4.48 -21.86 -7.98
CA ASN A 147 3.07 -21.93 -7.59
C ASN A 147 2.64 -20.76 -6.70
N LEU A 148 2.97 -19.54 -7.15
CA LEU A 148 2.67 -18.33 -6.41
C LEU A 148 1.19 -17.96 -6.51
N LYS A 149 0.63 -17.40 -5.45
CA LYS A 149 -0.71 -16.81 -5.46
C LYS A 149 -0.65 -15.43 -6.12
N ILE A 150 -1.71 -15.08 -6.82
CA ILE A 150 -1.87 -13.73 -7.38
C ILE A 150 -2.88 -12.97 -6.54
N LYS A 151 -2.53 -11.75 -6.15
CA LYS A 151 -3.41 -10.77 -5.53
C LYS A 151 -3.52 -9.55 -6.42
N CYS A 152 -4.71 -9.22 -6.86
CA CYS A 152 -4.99 -8.05 -7.67
C CYS A 152 -5.25 -6.85 -6.78
N CYS A 153 -4.60 -5.72 -7.07
CA CYS A 153 -4.73 -4.46 -6.35
C CYS A 153 -5.12 -3.35 -7.34
N TYR A 154 -6.32 -2.82 -7.22
CA TYR A 154 -6.77 -1.66 -7.99
C TYR A 154 -6.58 -0.41 -7.14
N VAL A 155 -5.76 0.53 -7.60
CA VAL A 155 -5.35 1.70 -6.84
C VAL A 155 -5.89 2.97 -7.49
N THR A 156 -6.48 3.87 -6.70
CA THR A 156 -6.99 5.15 -7.18
C THR A 156 -6.92 6.22 -6.09
N ASP A 157 -6.76 7.48 -6.51
CA ASP A 157 -6.88 8.68 -5.68
C ASP A 157 -8.33 9.07 -5.38
N GLN A 158 -9.31 8.39 -6.00
CA GLN A 158 -10.73 8.65 -5.82
C GLN A 158 -11.34 7.69 -4.81
N LYS A 159 -12.42 8.12 -4.14
CA LYS A 159 -13.22 7.25 -3.29
C LYS A 159 -14.00 6.24 -4.13
N VAL A 160 -14.04 4.99 -3.71
CA VAL A 160 -14.72 3.88 -4.40
C VAL A 160 -15.73 3.20 -3.49
N ASP A 161 -17.02 3.39 -3.75
CA ASP A 161 -18.10 2.72 -3.01
C ASP A 161 -18.39 1.31 -3.55
N TYR A 162 -17.33 0.52 -3.74
CA TYR A 162 -17.43 -0.86 -4.23
C TYR A 162 -16.40 -1.75 -3.54
N GLN A 163 -16.80 -2.98 -3.29
CA GLN A 163 -15.92 -4.01 -2.74
C GLN A 163 -15.94 -5.24 -3.66
N ASP A 164 -14.78 -5.84 -3.87
CA ASP A 164 -14.62 -7.08 -4.64
C ASP A 164 -13.90 -8.13 -3.78
N GLU A 165 -14.27 -9.41 -3.94
CA GLU A 165 -13.67 -10.50 -3.17
C GLU A 165 -12.27 -10.88 -3.67
N VAL A 166 -11.96 -10.59 -4.94
CA VAL A 166 -10.73 -10.99 -5.63
C VAL A 166 -9.78 -9.82 -5.82
N VAL A 167 -10.31 -8.63 -6.09
CA VAL A 167 -9.53 -7.41 -6.31
C VAL A 167 -9.56 -6.57 -5.04
N GLU A 168 -8.40 -6.33 -4.46
CA GLU A 168 -8.27 -5.38 -3.37
C GLU A 168 -8.30 -3.97 -3.93
N ILE A 169 -9.36 -3.21 -3.62
CA ILE A 169 -9.47 -1.81 -4.00
C ILE A 169 -8.76 -0.97 -2.94
N ILE A 170 -7.83 -0.15 -3.38
CA ILE A 170 -7.02 0.74 -2.55
C ILE A 170 -7.31 2.16 -3.03
N ASP A 171 -8.37 2.69 -2.49
CA ASP A 171 -8.86 4.05 -2.73
C ASP A 171 -8.22 5.05 -1.75
N GLU A 172 -8.54 6.32 -1.91
CA GLU A 172 -8.04 7.40 -1.05
C GLU A 172 -8.23 7.10 0.44
N GLU A 173 -9.43 6.69 0.86
CA GLU A 173 -9.72 6.43 2.28
C GLU A 173 -8.82 5.30 2.81
N LYS A 174 -8.62 4.26 2.02
CA LYS A 174 -7.80 3.11 2.40
C LYS A 174 -6.30 3.43 2.40
N ILE A 175 -5.85 4.29 1.49
CA ILE A 175 -4.48 4.83 1.49
C ILE A 175 -4.22 5.56 2.81
N ILE A 176 -5.05 6.54 3.13
CA ILE A 176 -4.95 7.33 4.36
C ILE A 176 -5.00 6.43 5.60
N GLN A 177 -5.95 5.49 5.64
CA GLN A 177 -6.12 4.59 6.78
C GLN A 177 -4.90 3.66 6.98
N ARG A 178 -4.32 3.10 5.91
CA ARG A 178 -3.13 2.25 6.00
C ARG A 178 -1.92 3.01 6.55
N LEU A 179 -1.70 4.22 6.05
CA LEU A 179 -0.60 5.06 6.53
C LEU A 179 -0.81 5.47 7.98
N TRP A 180 -2.04 5.80 8.37
CA TRP A 180 -2.38 6.13 9.74
C TRP A 180 -2.20 4.96 10.70
N ASP A 181 -2.67 3.77 10.32
CA ASP A 181 -2.50 2.56 11.13
C ASP A 181 -1.04 2.17 11.32
N ARG A 182 -0.19 2.45 10.33
CA ARG A 182 1.25 2.23 10.42
C ARG A 182 1.91 3.14 11.46
N ILE A 183 1.54 4.41 11.49
CA ILE A 183 2.04 5.36 12.50
C ILE A 183 1.62 4.95 13.90
N LYS A 184 0.41 4.44 14.06
CA LYS A 184 -0.14 4.03 15.36
C LYS A 184 0.36 2.70 15.88
N LYS A 185 0.70 1.78 14.97
CA LYS A 185 1.20 0.46 15.34
C LYS A 185 2.72 0.43 15.10
N PRO A 186 3.54 0.90 16.04
CA PRO A 186 4.96 0.61 15.96
C PRO A 186 5.08 -0.92 15.85
N ALA A 187 5.80 -1.39 14.82
CA ALA A 187 5.97 -2.82 14.60
C ALA A 187 6.46 -3.48 15.90
N ALA A 188 5.85 -4.61 16.24
CA ALA A 188 6.20 -5.34 17.45
C ALA A 188 7.71 -5.57 17.49
N GLY A 189 8.37 -5.09 18.55
CA GLY A 189 9.84 -5.14 18.71
C GLY A 189 10.61 -3.91 18.25
N LYS A 190 9.97 -2.92 17.62
CA LYS A 190 10.64 -1.64 17.31
C LYS A 190 10.77 -0.79 18.57
N LYS A 191 11.90 -0.10 18.72
CA LYS A 191 12.14 0.80 19.84
C LYS A 191 11.33 2.09 19.61
N SER A 192 10.25 2.27 20.36
CA SER A 192 9.31 3.40 20.20
C SER A 192 9.80 4.71 20.83
N SER A 193 10.91 4.67 21.56
CA SER A 193 11.47 5.84 22.23
C SER A 193 12.99 5.81 22.23
N ILE A 194 13.57 6.99 22.26
CA ILE A 194 15.01 7.21 22.41
C ILE A 194 15.24 8.08 23.64
N ARG A 195 16.23 7.74 24.44
CA ARG A 195 16.57 8.50 25.65
C ARG A 195 17.63 9.54 25.32
N LEU A 196 17.32 10.80 25.59
CA LEU A 196 18.29 11.90 25.52
C LEU A 196 19.11 11.94 26.81
N GLU A 197 20.43 12.02 26.70
CA GLU A 197 21.32 12.16 27.86
C GLU A 197 21.25 13.59 28.45
N ARG A 198 21.11 14.57 27.59
CA ARG A 198 20.91 15.98 27.96
C ARG A 198 19.86 16.58 27.04
N MET A 199 19.02 17.41 27.58
CA MET A 199 17.96 18.09 26.89
C MET A 199 17.90 19.56 27.27
N LEU A 200 17.83 20.42 26.26
CA LEU A 200 17.48 21.83 26.36
C LEU A 200 16.15 22.06 25.66
N ARG A 201 15.26 22.74 26.32
CA ARG A 201 13.98 23.13 25.76
C ARG A 201 13.84 24.62 25.70
N HIS A 202 13.49 25.15 24.54
CA HIS A 202 13.21 26.56 24.34
C HIS A 202 11.95 26.65 23.45
N GLU A 203 10.87 27.19 24.03
CA GLU A 203 9.56 27.27 23.38
C GLU A 203 9.11 25.91 22.80
N ASN A 204 8.96 25.83 21.47
CA ASN A 204 8.58 24.62 20.74
C ASN A 204 9.78 23.79 20.24
N THR A 205 11.00 24.21 20.59
CA THR A 205 12.24 23.55 20.15
C THR A 205 12.84 22.74 21.28
N ILE A 206 13.24 21.50 20.97
CA ILE A 206 13.97 20.61 21.87
C ILE A 206 15.30 20.25 21.21
N LEU A 207 16.41 20.59 21.90
CA LEU A 207 17.73 20.12 21.54
C LEU A 207 18.14 19.02 22.52
N GLY A 208 18.62 17.90 22.00
CA GLY A 208 19.01 16.77 22.83
C GLY A 208 20.32 16.15 22.40
N ILE A 209 21.09 15.67 23.37
CA ILE A 209 22.29 14.88 23.15
C ILE A 209 21.97 13.44 23.49
N LEU A 210 22.33 12.53 22.60
CA LEU A 210 22.15 11.09 22.75
C LEU A 210 23.37 10.33 22.26
N LYS A 211 23.52 9.08 22.69
CA LYS A 211 24.61 8.24 22.22
C LYS A 211 24.35 7.82 20.78
N LEU A 212 25.38 7.90 19.94
CA LEU A 212 25.30 7.47 18.54
C LEU A 212 24.74 6.05 18.41
N ARG A 213 25.15 5.14 19.29
CA ARG A 213 24.62 3.76 19.31
C ARG A 213 23.10 3.69 19.51
N GLU A 214 22.56 4.52 20.41
CA GLU A 214 21.10 4.56 20.64
C GLU A 214 20.36 5.13 19.43
N LEU A 215 20.93 6.13 18.77
CA LEU A 215 20.40 6.67 17.52
C LEU A 215 20.43 5.60 16.42
N THR A 216 21.56 4.93 16.23
CA THR A 216 21.71 3.87 15.23
C THR A 216 20.72 2.73 15.48
N ASP A 217 20.59 2.27 16.73
CA ASP A 217 19.63 1.24 17.12
C ASP A 217 18.18 1.68 16.90
N PHE A 218 17.87 2.95 17.17
CA PHE A 218 16.55 3.51 16.95
C PHE A 218 16.24 3.59 15.46
N VAL A 219 17.12 4.18 14.65
CA VAL A 219 16.97 4.34 13.21
C VAL A 219 16.87 2.96 12.53
N SER A 220 17.75 2.02 12.86
CA SER A 220 17.72 0.67 12.26
C SER A 220 16.43 -0.10 12.54
N LYS A 221 15.83 0.12 13.72
CA LYS A 221 14.57 -0.52 14.13
C LYS A 221 13.31 0.22 13.68
N ASN A 222 13.46 1.48 13.27
CA ASN A 222 12.35 2.35 12.87
C ASN A 222 12.60 3.02 11.52
N ARG A 223 13.35 2.36 10.64
CA ARG A 223 13.78 2.92 9.35
C ARG A 223 12.65 3.52 8.53
N ASP A 224 11.50 2.85 8.54
CA ASP A 224 10.32 3.25 7.77
C ASP A 224 9.58 4.47 8.36
N TYR A 225 10.03 5.02 9.50
CA TYR A 225 9.38 6.14 10.19
C TYR A 225 10.30 7.36 10.40
N VAL A 226 11.57 7.25 10.05
CA VAL A 226 12.57 8.30 10.30
C VAL A 226 12.97 9.02 9.02
N PHE A 227 12.70 8.44 7.87
CA PHE A 227 13.02 8.98 6.54
C PHE A 227 11.84 8.85 5.60
#